data_86b00e1ac36ef841d84a90fbdf08c4b5
#
_entry.id   86b00e1ac36ef841d84a90fbdf08c4b5
#
_cell.length_a   1.000
_cell.length_b   1.000
_cell.length_c   1.000
_cell.angle_alpha   90.00
_cell.angle_beta   90.00
_cell.angle_gamma   90.00
#
_symmetry.space_group_name_H-M   'P 1'
#
loop_
_entity.id
_entity.type
_entity.pdbx_description
1 polymer ?
#
loop_
_entity_poly.entity_id
_entity_poly.type
_entity_poly.pdbx_seq_one_letter_code
_entity_poly.pdbx_strand_id
1 'polypeptide(L)'
;SRKDKSEALFRSFGRYVESLAGAYITAEDVGISPQDMIHISKETKHVSGMPGKSGDPSPVTAFGVYMGMKAAAKIQFGNDSLNGKKIAVQGVGHVGEYLVGYLSKEGADITITDIHEDILSHVAKKYSCNVVNPNDIYKIDMDIYAPCALGATVNDHTLQELKCSIIAGAANNQLADEHVHGSLLMEKGILYAPDFLINAGGVMNCYAE
;
A
#
# COMPACT_ATOMS: atom_id res chain seq x y z
N SER A 1 -17.82 7.28 9.88
CA SER A 1 -17.10 8.47 9.34
C SER A 1 -16.17 9.05 10.40
N ARG A 2 -15.26 9.98 10.04
CA ARG A 2 -14.39 10.67 11.02
C ARG A 2 -15.21 11.39 12.12
N LYS A 3 -16.43 11.78 11.83
CA LYS A 3 -17.34 12.46 12.76
C LYS A 3 -17.92 11.55 13.85
N ASP A 4 -17.88 10.25 13.63
CA ASP A 4 -18.48 9.26 14.55
C ASP A 4 -17.45 8.66 15.52
N LYS A 5 -16.17 9.02 15.37
CA LYS A 5 -15.11 8.57 16.25
C LYS A 5 -15.21 9.21 17.64
N SER A 6 -15.13 8.39 18.67
CA SER A 6 -15.09 8.83 20.06
C SER A 6 -14.27 7.87 20.92
N GLU A 7 -13.71 8.35 22.02
CA GLU A 7 -13.04 7.50 23.02
C GLU A 7 -13.97 6.37 23.48
N ALA A 8 -15.25 6.68 23.72
CA ALA A 8 -16.24 5.69 24.16
C ALA A 8 -16.42 4.55 23.15
N LEU A 9 -16.44 4.86 21.85
CA LEU A 9 -16.51 3.87 20.77
C LEU A 9 -15.29 2.95 20.80
N PHE A 10 -14.08 3.51 20.82
CA PHE A 10 -12.85 2.73 20.80
C PHE A 10 -12.64 1.90 22.06
N ARG A 11 -13.00 2.41 23.22
CA ARG A 11 -12.99 1.64 24.47
C ARG A 11 -14.01 0.51 24.43
N SER A 12 -15.21 0.75 23.86
CA SER A 12 -16.21 -0.32 23.68
C SER A 12 -15.70 -1.41 22.76
N PHE A 13 -15.05 -1.04 21.65
CA PHE A 13 -14.39 -1.99 20.75
C PHE A 13 -13.29 -2.77 21.50
N GLY A 14 -12.46 -2.11 22.30
CA GLY A 14 -11.43 -2.77 23.12
C GLY A 14 -12.00 -3.85 24.05
N ARG A 15 -13.14 -3.61 24.69
CA ARG A 15 -13.82 -4.63 25.51
C ARG A 15 -14.29 -5.83 24.70
N TYR A 16 -14.76 -5.62 23.48
CA TYR A 16 -15.09 -6.74 22.58
C TYR A 16 -13.85 -7.54 22.18
N VAL A 17 -12.73 -6.86 21.87
CA VAL A 17 -11.45 -7.53 21.58
C VAL A 17 -11.00 -8.36 22.79
N GLU A 18 -11.08 -7.83 24.02
CA GLU A 18 -10.72 -8.54 25.25
C GLU A 18 -11.59 -9.78 25.46
N SER A 19 -12.88 -9.71 25.12
CA SER A 19 -13.80 -10.84 25.25
C SER A 19 -13.44 -12.04 24.36
N LEU A 20 -12.62 -11.83 23.34
CA LEU A 20 -12.09 -12.90 22.46
C LEU A 20 -10.84 -13.59 23.04
N ALA A 21 -10.39 -13.17 24.22
CA ALA A 21 -9.33 -13.83 25.02
C ALA A 21 -8.05 -14.12 24.21
N GLY A 22 -7.66 -13.22 23.29
CA GLY A 22 -6.45 -13.35 22.48
C GLY A 22 -6.62 -14.10 21.15
N ALA A 23 -7.82 -14.59 20.85
CA ALA A 23 -8.10 -15.16 19.52
C ALA A 23 -8.08 -14.10 18.40
N TYR A 24 -8.17 -12.82 18.75
CA TYR A 24 -8.04 -11.69 17.85
C TYR A 24 -7.13 -10.61 18.47
N ILE A 25 -6.17 -10.16 17.69
CA ILE A 25 -5.29 -9.02 18.03
C ILE A 25 -5.61 -7.91 17.05
N THR A 26 -5.98 -6.73 17.56
CA THR A 26 -6.26 -5.57 16.71
C THR A 26 -5.01 -4.71 16.52
N ALA A 27 -4.90 -4.05 15.36
CA ALA A 27 -3.82 -3.14 15.02
C ALA A 27 -4.35 -1.86 14.36
N GLU A 28 -3.48 -0.88 14.17
CA GLU A 28 -3.79 0.32 13.37
C GLU A 28 -4.08 -0.08 11.93
N ASP A 29 -5.13 0.50 11.34
CA ASP A 29 -5.54 0.26 9.96
C ASP A 29 -6.11 1.55 9.34
N VAL A 30 -6.53 1.48 8.07
CA VAL A 30 -7.05 2.63 7.31
C VAL A 30 -8.10 3.40 8.11
N GLY A 31 -7.85 4.68 8.26
CA GLY A 31 -8.75 5.58 8.97
C GLY A 31 -8.66 5.54 10.49
N ILE A 32 -7.81 4.72 11.09
CA ILE A 32 -7.50 4.67 12.52
C ILE A 32 -6.20 5.42 12.79
N SER A 33 -6.09 6.06 13.93
CA SER A 33 -4.89 6.79 14.35
C SER A 33 -4.23 6.15 15.56
N PRO A 34 -2.94 6.42 15.83
CA PRO A 34 -2.29 5.98 17.07
C PRO A 34 -3.05 6.37 18.35
N GLN A 35 -3.73 7.53 18.35
CA GLN A 35 -4.56 7.95 19.48
C GLN A 35 -5.80 7.05 19.66
N ASP A 36 -6.41 6.61 18.55
CA ASP A 36 -7.53 5.65 18.59
C ASP A 36 -7.08 4.32 19.21
N MET A 37 -5.86 3.85 18.86
CA MET A 37 -5.25 2.64 19.43
C MET A 37 -4.99 2.77 20.93
N ILE A 38 -4.57 3.94 21.42
CA ILE A 38 -4.40 4.21 22.86
C ILE A 38 -5.75 4.06 23.59
N HIS A 39 -6.86 4.49 23.00
CA HIS A 39 -8.18 4.30 23.61
C HIS A 39 -8.57 2.81 23.69
N ILE A 40 -8.25 2.02 22.66
CA ILE A 40 -8.49 0.57 22.63
C ILE A 40 -7.64 -0.14 23.70
N SER A 41 -6.36 0.23 23.81
CA SER A 41 -5.41 -0.41 24.75
C SER A 41 -5.74 -0.21 26.23
N LYS A 42 -6.60 0.74 26.55
CA LYS A 42 -7.12 0.91 27.94
C LYS A 42 -8.01 -0.25 28.39
N GLU A 43 -8.55 -1.03 27.45
CA GLU A 43 -9.53 -2.09 27.72
C GLU A 43 -8.99 -3.49 27.38
N THR A 44 -7.91 -3.61 26.60
CA THR A 44 -7.33 -4.89 26.19
C THR A 44 -5.82 -4.81 26.00
N LYS A 45 -5.16 -5.93 26.27
CA LYS A 45 -3.74 -6.12 25.92
C LYS A 45 -3.55 -6.68 24.49
N HIS A 46 -4.62 -7.12 23.86
CA HIS A 46 -4.60 -7.73 22.51
C HIS A 46 -4.67 -6.64 21.44
N VAL A 47 -3.69 -5.73 21.47
CA VAL A 47 -3.56 -4.58 20.60
C VAL A 47 -2.09 -4.43 20.19
N SER A 48 -1.82 -4.23 18.91
CA SER A 48 -0.48 -4.07 18.33
C SER A 48 -0.38 -2.72 17.60
N GLY A 49 0.84 -2.31 17.23
CA GLY A 49 1.08 -1.02 16.57
C GLY A 49 1.06 0.16 17.54
N MET A 50 1.31 -0.08 18.83
CA MET A 50 1.27 0.97 19.85
C MET A 50 2.47 1.93 19.73
N PRO A 51 2.25 3.25 19.99
CA PRO A 51 3.35 4.21 20.11
C PRO A 51 4.40 3.75 21.12
N GLY A 52 5.69 3.77 20.70
CA GLY A 52 6.81 3.32 21.53
C GLY A 52 7.11 1.81 21.45
N LYS A 53 6.32 1.07 20.68
CA LYS A 53 6.57 -0.32 20.28
C LYS A 53 6.79 -0.39 18.76
N SER A 54 6.08 -1.28 18.01
CA SER A 54 6.20 -1.36 16.54
C SER A 54 5.81 -0.06 15.83
N GLY A 55 4.91 0.71 16.42
CA GLY A 55 4.45 1.99 15.87
C GLY A 55 3.72 1.85 14.53
N ASP A 56 3.86 2.90 13.70
CA ASP A 56 3.27 2.94 12.34
C ASP A 56 3.84 1.82 11.46
N PRO A 57 3.02 0.87 10.96
CA PRO A 57 3.47 -0.22 10.11
C PRO A 57 3.82 0.22 8.68
N SER A 58 3.45 1.44 8.28
CA SER A 58 3.57 1.92 6.89
C SER A 58 4.98 1.85 6.32
N PRO A 59 6.06 2.22 7.05
CA PRO A 59 7.42 2.12 6.54
C PRO A 59 7.83 0.68 6.19
N VAL A 60 7.45 -0.28 7.04
CA VAL A 60 7.80 -1.70 6.86
C VAL A 60 6.96 -2.32 5.74
N THR A 61 5.68 -1.96 5.65
CA THR A 61 4.81 -2.33 4.53
C THR A 61 5.40 -1.83 3.20
N ALA A 62 5.77 -0.55 3.13
CA ALA A 62 6.36 0.04 1.94
C ALA A 62 7.70 -0.63 1.57
N PHE A 63 8.51 -1.00 2.56
CA PHE A 63 9.76 -1.73 2.33
C PHE A 63 9.50 -3.12 1.75
N GLY A 64 8.50 -3.84 2.26
CA GLY A 64 8.07 -5.13 1.70
C GLY A 64 7.66 -5.02 0.24
N VAL A 65 6.85 -4.02 -0.10
CA VAL A 65 6.43 -3.73 -1.49
C VAL A 65 7.65 -3.40 -2.36
N TYR A 66 8.55 -2.55 -1.89
CA TYR A 66 9.79 -2.22 -2.60
C TYR A 66 10.64 -3.46 -2.89
N MET A 67 10.83 -4.35 -1.92
CA MET A 67 11.57 -5.60 -2.12
C MET A 67 10.84 -6.56 -3.07
N GLY A 68 9.50 -6.61 -3.00
CA GLY A 68 8.68 -7.36 -3.94
C GLY A 68 8.81 -6.84 -5.38
N MET A 69 8.84 -5.51 -5.57
CA MET A 69 9.13 -4.90 -6.89
C MET A 69 10.50 -5.30 -7.42
N LYS A 70 11.54 -5.29 -6.58
CA LYS A 70 12.90 -5.72 -6.97
C LYS A 70 12.92 -7.19 -7.39
N ALA A 71 12.24 -8.05 -6.64
CA ALA A 71 12.13 -9.46 -7.00
C ALA A 71 11.39 -9.65 -8.33
N ALA A 72 10.28 -8.93 -8.54
CA ALA A 72 9.54 -8.93 -9.80
C ALA A 72 10.39 -8.39 -10.97
N ALA A 73 11.13 -7.30 -10.75
CA ALA A 73 12.03 -6.72 -11.75
C ALA A 73 13.14 -7.70 -12.15
N LYS A 74 13.68 -8.45 -11.20
CA LYS A 74 14.68 -9.50 -11.48
C LYS A 74 14.14 -10.58 -12.40
N ILE A 75 12.88 -10.97 -12.23
CA ILE A 75 12.22 -11.96 -13.08
C ILE A 75 11.93 -11.38 -14.47
N GLN A 76 11.31 -10.18 -14.50
CA GLN A 76 10.79 -9.59 -15.75
C GLN A 76 11.87 -8.94 -16.60
N PHE A 77 12.88 -8.34 -15.98
CA PHE A 77 13.93 -7.55 -16.65
C PHE A 77 15.32 -8.17 -16.53
N GLY A 78 15.49 -9.30 -15.84
CA GLY A 78 16.78 -9.99 -15.67
C GLY A 78 17.70 -9.40 -14.59
N ASN A 79 17.32 -8.27 -13.98
CA ASN A 79 18.03 -7.66 -12.85
C ASN A 79 17.04 -6.99 -11.88
N ASP A 80 17.46 -6.76 -10.64
CA ASP A 80 16.61 -6.21 -9.59
C ASP A 80 16.72 -4.68 -9.45
N SER A 81 17.46 -4.00 -10.33
CA SER A 81 17.60 -2.55 -10.29
C SER A 81 16.32 -1.87 -10.79
N LEU A 82 15.85 -0.91 -10.00
CA LEU A 82 14.75 -0.03 -10.39
C LEU A 82 15.26 1.34 -10.88
N ASN A 83 16.57 1.54 -10.96
CA ASN A 83 17.17 2.77 -11.47
C ASN A 83 16.74 3.01 -12.92
N GLY A 84 16.19 4.20 -13.19
CA GLY A 84 15.67 4.60 -14.49
C GLY A 84 14.39 3.89 -14.94
N LYS A 85 13.80 3.03 -14.12
CA LYS A 85 12.50 2.41 -14.40
C LYS A 85 11.38 3.43 -14.21
N LYS A 86 10.44 3.45 -15.16
CA LYS A 86 9.23 4.26 -15.08
C LYS A 86 8.21 3.59 -14.17
N ILE A 87 7.94 4.19 -13.01
CA ILE A 87 7.06 3.62 -12.01
C ILE A 87 5.89 4.57 -11.72
N ALA A 88 4.67 4.08 -11.96
CA ALA A 88 3.45 4.82 -11.68
C ALA A 88 2.88 4.40 -10.32
N VAL A 89 2.85 5.30 -9.35
CA VAL A 89 2.31 5.06 -8.00
C VAL A 89 0.95 5.73 -7.86
N GLN A 90 -0.09 4.92 -7.69
CA GLN A 90 -1.46 5.39 -7.46
C GLN A 90 -1.78 5.38 -5.97
N GLY A 91 -1.87 6.57 -5.40
CA GLY A 91 -2.03 6.79 -3.97
C GLY A 91 -0.71 7.00 -3.25
N VAL A 92 -0.55 8.21 -2.70
CA VAL A 92 0.66 8.62 -1.97
C VAL A 92 0.34 8.99 -0.51
N GLY A 93 -0.58 8.24 0.09
CA GLY A 93 -0.83 8.25 1.52
C GLY A 93 0.36 7.67 2.31
N HIS A 94 0.14 7.22 3.55
CA HIS A 94 1.22 6.79 4.43
C HIS A 94 2.16 5.77 3.78
N VAL A 95 1.65 4.66 3.27
CA VAL A 95 2.49 3.62 2.64
C VAL A 95 3.07 4.09 1.31
N GLY A 96 2.25 4.74 0.46
CA GLY A 96 2.67 5.20 -0.86
C GLY A 96 3.80 6.23 -0.80
N GLU A 97 3.78 7.17 0.16
CA GLU A 97 4.86 8.13 0.35
C GLU A 97 6.19 7.46 0.72
N TYR A 98 6.17 6.48 1.65
CA TYR A 98 7.40 5.73 1.98
C TYR A 98 7.92 4.93 0.79
N LEU A 99 7.02 4.32 0.00
CA LEU A 99 7.41 3.62 -1.21
C LEU A 99 8.08 4.55 -2.22
N VAL A 100 7.48 5.72 -2.50
CA VAL A 100 8.09 6.77 -3.33
C VAL A 100 9.48 7.15 -2.82
N GLY A 101 9.64 7.24 -1.49
CA GLY A 101 10.94 7.53 -0.88
C GLY A 101 12.00 6.46 -1.14
N TYR A 102 11.66 5.17 -1.14
CA TYR A 102 12.58 4.09 -1.50
C TYR A 102 12.92 4.12 -3.00
N LEU A 103 11.92 4.29 -3.84
CA LEU A 103 12.07 4.34 -5.30
C LEU A 103 12.92 5.53 -5.75
N SER A 104 12.71 6.71 -5.15
CA SER A 104 13.50 7.92 -5.42
C SER A 104 14.97 7.73 -5.06
N LYS A 105 15.28 7.09 -3.93
CA LYS A 105 16.66 6.80 -3.52
C LYS A 105 17.37 5.85 -4.49
N GLU A 106 16.64 4.98 -5.16
CA GLU A 106 17.18 4.06 -6.16
C GLU A 106 17.29 4.69 -7.55
N GLY A 107 16.75 5.88 -7.76
CA GLY A 107 16.82 6.62 -9.02
C GLY A 107 15.77 6.19 -10.05
N ALA A 108 14.60 5.74 -9.62
CA ALA A 108 13.47 5.47 -10.48
C ALA A 108 12.87 6.77 -11.05
N ASP A 109 12.30 6.71 -12.25
CA ASP A 109 11.46 7.78 -12.83
C ASP A 109 10.02 7.59 -12.35
N ILE A 110 9.61 8.44 -11.41
CA ILE A 110 8.38 8.24 -10.65
C ILE A 110 7.29 9.19 -11.12
N THR A 111 6.15 8.65 -11.49
CA THR A 111 4.91 9.40 -11.71
C THR A 111 3.89 9.01 -10.64
N ILE A 112 3.29 10.01 -10.01
CA ILE A 112 2.37 9.81 -8.88
C ILE A 112 0.99 10.41 -9.16
N THR A 113 -0.01 9.86 -8.49
CA THR A 113 -1.36 10.44 -8.43
C THR A 113 -2.00 10.18 -7.07
N ASP A 114 -2.85 11.11 -6.64
CA ASP A 114 -3.71 10.97 -5.47
C ASP A 114 -4.96 11.84 -5.65
N ILE A 115 -6.03 11.53 -4.92
CA ILE A 115 -7.25 12.33 -4.87
C ILE A 115 -7.12 13.54 -3.94
N HIS A 116 -6.11 13.54 -3.04
CA HIS A 116 -5.82 14.61 -2.10
C HIS A 116 -4.67 15.49 -2.64
N GLU A 117 -5.02 16.63 -3.21
CA GLU A 117 -4.07 17.54 -3.88
C GLU A 117 -2.97 18.09 -2.97
N ASP A 118 -3.26 18.29 -1.69
CA ASP A 118 -2.30 18.74 -0.68
C ASP A 118 -1.20 17.71 -0.44
N ILE A 119 -1.59 16.44 -0.26
CA ILE A 119 -0.66 15.31 -0.09
C ILE A 119 0.13 15.09 -1.37
N LEU A 120 -0.54 15.08 -2.53
CA LEU A 120 0.08 14.90 -3.84
C LEU A 120 1.16 15.96 -4.10
N SER A 121 0.84 17.23 -3.88
CA SER A 121 1.77 18.35 -4.04
C SER A 121 2.97 18.26 -3.10
N HIS A 122 2.74 17.86 -1.85
CA HIS A 122 3.81 17.66 -0.87
C HIS A 122 4.80 16.59 -1.33
N VAL A 123 4.30 15.40 -1.69
CA VAL A 123 5.12 14.25 -2.11
C VAL A 123 5.85 14.56 -3.42
N ALA A 124 5.14 15.15 -4.41
CA ALA A 124 5.74 15.54 -5.69
C ALA A 124 6.93 16.47 -5.49
N LYS A 125 6.79 17.50 -4.65
CA LYS A 125 7.87 18.44 -4.35
C LYS A 125 9.02 17.80 -3.59
N LYS A 126 8.70 16.95 -2.59
CA LYS A 126 9.70 16.31 -1.72
C LYS A 126 10.62 15.37 -2.48
N TYR A 127 10.08 14.62 -3.45
CA TYR A 127 10.81 13.59 -4.18
C TYR A 127 11.02 13.90 -5.67
N SER A 128 10.62 15.10 -6.13
CA SER A 128 10.74 15.53 -7.53
C SER A 128 10.03 14.60 -8.52
N CYS A 129 8.82 14.13 -8.15
CA CYS A 129 8.03 13.23 -8.97
C CYS A 129 7.19 13.96 -10.01
N ASN A 130 6.92 13.29 -11.15
CA ASN A 130 5.91 13.72 -12.09
C ASN A 130 4.51 13.51 -11.49
N VAL A 131 3.55 14.34 -11.87
CA VAL A 131 2.15 14.25 -11.40
C VAL A 131 1.23 14.05 -12.59
N VAL A 132 0.24 13.18 -12.43
CA VAL A 132 -0.81 12.91 -13.42
C VAL A 132 -2.17 12.86 -12.75
N ASN A 133 -3.25 13.15 -13.50
CA ASN A 133 -4.60 13.01 -12.98
C ASN A 133 -4.94 11.55 -12.66
N PRO A 134 -5.77 11.25 -11.63
CA PRO A 134 -6.11 9.89 -11.25
C PRO A 134 -6.65 9.01 -12.38
N ASN A 135 -7.42 9.58 -13.32
CA ASN A 135 -7.99 8.83 -14.44
C ASN A 135 -7.00 8.60 -15.60
N ASP A 136 -5.87 9.28 -15.59
CA ASP A 136 -4.90 9.20 -16.69
C ASP A 136 -3.68 8.34 -16.33
N ILE A 137 -3.55 7.91 -15.08
CA ILE A 137 -2.40 7.10 -14.64
C ILE A 137 -2.28 5.77 -15.39
N TYR A 138 -3.39 5.18 -15.81
CA TYR A 138 -3.42 3.92 -16.54
C TYR A 138 -2.91 4.03 -17.98
N LYS A 139 -2.90 5.25 -18.54
CA LYS A 139 -2.58 5.53 -19.96
C LYS A 139 -1.12 5.89 -20.19
N ILE A 140 -0.40 6.27 -19.14
CA ILE A 140 1.00 6.70 -19.28
C ILE A 140 1.90 5.49 -19.60
N ASP A 141 3.02 5.77 -20.21
CA ASP A 141 4.06 4.78 -20.44
C ASP A 141 4.79 4.46 -19.14
N MET A 142 4.79 3.20 -18.72
CA MET A 142 5.39 2.77 -17.45
C MET A 142 5.92 1.32 -17.53
N ASP A 143 6.96 1.02 -16.78
CA ASP A 143 7.47 -0.33 -16.56
C ASP A 143 6.67 -1.05 -15.47
N ILE A 144 6.36 -0.33 -14.39
CA ILE A 144 5.70 -0.86 -13.19
C ILE A 144 4.51 0.01 -12.80
N TYR A 145 3.36 -0.62 -12.58
CA TYR A 145 2.20 -0.01 -11.95
C TYR A 145 2.12 -0.41 -10.48
N ALA A 146 2.04 0.57 -9.60
CA ALA A 146 2.01 0.40 -8.14
C ALA A 146 0.71 0.95 -7.54
N PRO A 147 -0.38 0.16 -7.48
CA PRO A 147 -1.59 0.55 -6.77
C PRO A 147 -1.34 0.58 -5.25
N CYS A 148 -1.43 1.77 -4.65
CA CYS A 148 -1.21 2.02 -3.21
C CYS A 148 -2.40 2.75 -2.55
N ALA A 149 -3.53 2.87 -3.25
CA ALA A 149 -4.77 3.48 -2.76
C ALA A 149 -5.82 2.41 -2.41
N LEU A 150 -7.00 2.46 -3.04
CA LEU A 150 -8.05 1.46 -2.86
C LEU A 150 -7.84 0.26 -3.78
N GLY A 151 -8.48 -0.87 -3.45
CA GLY A 151 -8.45 -2.09 -4.26
C GLY A 151 -9.28 -1.99 -5.55
N ALA A 152 -9.34 -3.11 -6.30
CA ALA A 152 -10.09 -3.26 -7.55
C ALA A 152 -9.68 -2.30 -8.69
N THR A 153 -8.46 -1.75 -8.62
CA THR A 153 -7.93 -0.86 -9.66
C THR A 153 -7.47 -1.60 -10.91
N VAL A 154 -7.23 -2.91 -10.80
CA VAL A 154 -6.96 -3.80 -11.93
C VAL A 154 -8.26 -4.51 -12.29
N ASN A 155 -8.90 -4.05 -13.35
CA ASN A 155 -10.23 -4.49 -13.80
C ASN A 155 -10.30 -4.49 -15.33
N ASP A 156 -11.44 -4.92 -15.90
CA ASP A 156 -11.65 -5.02 -17.35
C ASP A 156 -11.33 -3.72 -18.12
N HIS A 157 -11.65 -2.57 -17.52
CA HIS A 157 -11.41 -1.27 -18.15
C HIS A 157 -9.94 -0.88 -18.09
N THR A 158 -9.34 -0.90 -16.88
CA THR A 158 -7.96 -0.43 -16.67
C THR A 158 -6.93 -1.34 -17.33
N LEU A 159 -7.20 -2.66 -17.40
CA LEU A 159 -6.34 -3.62 -18.11
C LEU A 159 -6.25 -3.40 -19.63
N GLN A 160 -7.20 -2.68 -20.23
CA GLN A 160 -7.12 -2.28 -21.63
C GLN A 160 -6.17 -1.11 -21.85
N GLU A 161 -6.00 -0.27 -20.85
CA GLU A 161 -5.17 0.94 -20.90
C GLU A 161 -3.75 0.72 -20.37
N LEU A 162 -3.59 -0.17 -19.37
CA LEU A 162 -2.30 -0.45 -18.73
C LEU A 162 -1.27 -1.01 -19.70
N LYS A 163 -0.09 -0.36 -19.75
CA LYS A 163 1.04 -0.73 -20.60
C LYS A 163 2.27 -1.17 -19.80
N CYS A 164 2.07 -1.53 -18.53
CA CYS A 164 3.15 -1.99 -17.66
C CYS A 164 3.56 -3.43 -17.91
N SER A 165 4.76 -3.78 -17.49
CA SER A 165 5.26 -5.17 -17.46
C SER A 165 5.09 -5.82 -16.09
N ILE A 166 4.92 -5.01 -15.04
CA ILE A 166 4.78 -5.47 -13.64
C ILE A 166 3.67 -4.69 -12.97
N ILE A 167 2.87 -5.38 -12.16
CA ILE A 167 1.96 -4.77 -11.17
C ILE A 167 2.46 -5.18 -9.78
N ALA A 168 2.85 -4.19 -8.97
CA ALA A 168 3.36 -4.40 -7.62
C ALA A 168 3.07 -3.18 -6.74
N GLY A 169 2.11 -3.26 -5.85
CA GLY A 169 1.67 -2.14 -5.01
C GLY A 169 1.23 -2.58 -3.62
N ALA A 170 0.97 -1.62 -2.76
CA ALA A 170 0.61 -1.84 -1.36
C ALA A 170 -0.89 -2.08 -1.12
N ALA A 171 -1.76 -1.74 -2.08
CA ALA A 171 -3.20 -1.87 -1.91
C ALA A 171 -3.60 -3.34 -1.75
N ASN A 172 -4.57 -3.60 -0.88
CA ASN A 172 -5.21 -4.91 -0.78
C ASN A 172 -6.25 -5.09 -1.90
N ASN A 173 -6.47 -6.34 -2.32
CA ASN A 173 -7.48 -6.70 -3.32
C ASN A 173 -7.34 -5.88 -4.61
N GLN A 174 -6.13 -5.81 -5.16
CA GLN A 174 -5.82 -5.01 -6.34
C GLN A 174 -6.61 -5.44 -7.57
N LEU A 175 -6.83 -6.76 -7.71
CA LEU A 175 -7.65 -7.35 -8.78
C LEU A 175 -9.13 -7.26 -8.41
N ALA A 176 -9.97 -6.75 -9.30
CA ALA A 176 -11.41 -6.70 -9.09
C ALA A 176 -12.04 -8.11 -9.04
N ASP A 177 -11.46 -9.06 -9.76
CA ASP A 177 -11.75 -10.50 -9.68
C ASP A 177 -10.45 -11.26 -9.90
N GLU A 178 -10.01 -12.01 -8.89
CA GLU A 178 -8.73 -12.72 -8.92
C GLU A 178 -8.67 -13.79 -10.02
N HIS A 179 -9.77 -14.52 -10.24
CA HIS A 179 -9.80 -15.60 -11.22
C HIS A 179 -9.79 -15.08 -12.66
N VAL A 180 -10.54 -14.01 -12.91
CA VAL A 180 -10.64 -13.40 -14.23
C VAL A 180 -9.38 -12.61 -14.56
N HIS A 181 -9.06 -11.61 -13.71
CA HIS A 181 -7.98 -10.67 -14.01
C HIS A 181 -6.59 -11.29 -13.85
N GLY A 182 -6.43 -12.27 -12.94
CA GLY A 182 -5.20 -13.04 -12.82
C GLY A 182 -4.84 -13.76 -14.12
N SER A 183 -5.83 -14.44 -14.74
CA SER A 183 -5.67 -15.10 -16.03
C SER A 183 -5.34 -14.11 -17.15
N LEU A 184 -6.05 -12.98 -17.21
CA LEU A 184 -5.81 -11.93 -18.21
C LEU A 184 -4.41 -11.30 -18.09
N LEU A 185 -3.90 -11.13 -16.88
CA LEU A 185 -2.52 -10.64 -16.66
C LEU A 185 -1.49 -11.63 -17.20
N MET A 186 -1.67 -12.92 -16.96
CA MET A 186 -0.80 -13.96 -17.50
C MET A 186 -0.82 -13.97 -19.03
N GLU A 187 -2.00 -13.87 -19.66
CA GLU A 187 -2.15 -13.80 -21.12
C GLU A 187 -1.45 -12.56 -21.72
N LYS A 188 -1.47 -11.44 -21.01
CA LYS A 188 -0.79 -10.20 -21.40
C LYS A 188 0.71 -10.19 -21.09
N GLY A 189 1.24 -11.20 -20.41
CA GLY A 189 2.64 -11.25 -19.98
C GLY A 189 2.99 -10.22 -18.91
N ILE A 190 1.99 -9.74 -18.16
CA ILE A 190 2.17 -8.81 -17.04
C ILE A 190 2.41 -9.61 -15.77
N LEU A 191 3.57 -9.41 -15.14
CA LEU A 191 3.91 -10.06 -13.89
C LEU A 191 3.17 -9.36 -12.74
N TYR A 192 2.31 -10.10 -12.04
CA TYR A 192 1.63 -9.63 -10.84
C TYR A 192 2.36 -10.11 -9.59
N ALA A 193 2.80 -9.19 -8.76
CA ALA A 193 3.28 -9.50 -7.41
C ALA A 193 2.07 -9.50 -6.46
N PRO A 194 1.68 -10.67 -5.90
CA PRO A 194 0.47 -10.78 -5.08
C PRO A 194 0.51 -9.81 -3.90
N ASP A 195 -0.56 -9.03 -3.76
CA ASP A 195 -0.67 -7.97 -2.76
C ASP A 195 -0.47 -8.49 -1.33
N PHE A 196 -1.17 -9.58 -0.96
CA PHE A 196 -1.08 -10.20 0.37
C PHE A 196 0.33 -10.69 0.74
N LEU A 197 1.19 -10.89 -0.25
CA LEU A 197 2.60 -11.29 -0.05
C LEU A 197 3.49 -10.06 0.14
N ILE A 198 3.44 -9.11 -0.80
CA ILE A 198 4.39 -8.00 -0.81
C ILE A 198 4.05 -6.90 0.19
N ASN A 199 2.78 -6.76 0.60
CA ASN A 199 2.36 -5.79 1.62
C ASN A 199 2.37 -6.37 3.05
N ALA A 200 2.69 -7.65 3.24
CA ALA A 200 2.68 -8.33 4.54
C ALA A 200 3.69 -7.75 5.57
N GLY A 201 4.62 -6.91 5.15
CA GLY A 201 5.64 -6.32 6.04
C GLY A 201 5.05 -5.62 7.27
N GLY A 202 3.91 -4.94 7.12
CA GLY A 202 3.21 -4.29 8.22
C GLY A 202 2.68 -5.29 9.26
N VAL A 203 2.05 -6.36 8.80
CA VAL A 203 1.54 -7.43 9.68
C VAL A 203 2.70 -8.13 10.39
N MET A 204 3.80 -8.41 9.67
CA MET A 204 5.00 -9.03 10.26
C MET A 204 5.61 -8.14 11.34
N ASN A 205 5.68 -6.83 11.11
CA ASN A 205 6.17 -5.86 12.10
C ASN A 205 5.31 -5.84 13.36
N CYS A 206 3.99 -5.84 13.20
CA CYS A 206 3.05 -5.89 14.33
C CYS A 206 3.13 -7.21 15.11
N TYR A 207 3.37 -8.34 14.43
CA TYR A 207 3.47 -9.65 15.08
C TYR A 207 4.79 -9.84 15.86
N ALA A 208 5.85 -9.17 15.45
CA ALA A 208 7.18 -9.28 16.08
C ALA A 208 7.29 -8.52 17.42
N GLU A 209 6.24 -7.81 17.86
CA GLU A 209 6.15 -7.20 19.21
C GLU A 209 5.94 -8.24 20.28
#